data_6b3f2528a04c88cef5b4eaf3f6937ba7
#
_entry.id   6b3f2528a04c88cef5b4eaf3f6937ba7
#
_cell.length_a   1.000
_cell.length_b   1.000
_cell.length_c   1.000
_cell.angle_alpha   90.00
_cell.angle_beta   90.00
_cell.angle_gamma   90.00
#
_symmetry.space_group_name_H-M   'P 1'
#
loop_
_entity.id
_entity.type
_entity.pdbx_description
1 polymer ?
#
loop_
_entity_poly.entity_id
_entity_poly.type
_entity_poly.pdbx_seq_one_letter_code
_entity_poly.pdbx_strand_id
1 'polypeptide(L)'
;MRYAKAVLLTGGVELLVRNAIASDARALRETMQRTHAETDYLLSYPDEQSGDDEQEARSLVETERSDNEVELVAVVDGKIVGSAGITAVGSRRKVAHRARFGISVLQEYWGLGIGRVLMEASIDCARQAGYTQLELEV
;
A
#
# COMPACT_ATOMS: atom_id res chain seq x y z
N MET A 1 -1.50 -9.76 -6.19
CA MET A 1 -1.24 -10.68 -5.05
C MET A 1 -2.31 -10.47 -3.98
N ARG A 2 -2.82 -11.55 -3.45
CA ARG A 2 -3.84 -11.49 -2.39
C ARG A 2 -3.22 -11.62 -1.02
N TYR A 3 -3.74 -10.85 -0.07
CA TYR A 3 -3.22 -10.83 1.29
C TYR A 3 -4.32 -10.34 2.24
N ALA A 4 -4.38 -10.89 3.44
CA ALA A 4 -5.27 -10.39 4.49
C ALA A 4 -4.71 -10.77 5.86
N LYS A 5 -4.69 -9.81 6.78
CA LYS A 5 -4.24 -10.03 8.15
C LYS A 5 -4.97 -9.08 9.09
N ALA A 6 -5.57 -9.62 10.14
CA ALA A 6 -6.22 -8.84 11.19
C ALA A 6 -5.27 -8.72 12.38
N VAL A 7 -5.16 -7.53 12.93
CA VAL A 7 -4.26 -7.23 14.06
C VAL A 7 -5.00 -6.38 15.07
N LEU A 8 -4.83 -6.69 16.34
CA LEU A 8 -5.32 -5.85 17.43
C LEU A 8 -4.17 -4.92 17.87
N LEU A 9 -4.37 -3.62 17.68
CA LEU A 9 -3.38 -2.62 18.05
C LEU A 9 -3.50 -2.25 19.52
N THR A 10 -2.48 -1.57 20.05
CA THR A 10 -2.50 -1.00 21.41
C THR A 10 -3.70 -0.06 21.53
N GLY A 11 -4.42 -0.17 22.65
CA GLY A 11 -5.64 0.61 22.86
C GLY A 11 -6.92 -0.04 22.33
N GLY A 12 -6.83 -1.28 21.83
CA GLY A 12 -8.00 -2.05 21.40
C GLY A 12 -8.50 -1.73 20.00
N VAL A 13 -7.70 -1.03 19.20
CA VAL A 13 -8.06 -0.70 17.82
C VAL A 13 -7.86 -1.94 16.94
N GLU A 14 -8.90 -2.34 16.24
CA GLU A 14 -8.82 -3.46 15.29
C GLU A 14 -8.37 -2.96 13.93
N LEU A 15 -7.29 -3.52 13.41
CA LEU A 15 -6.73 -3.18 12.11
C LEU A 15 -6.83 -4.38 11.18
N LEU A 16 -7.35 -4.15 9.98
CA LEU A 16 -7.30 -5.12 8.90
C LEU A 16 -6.35 -4.62 7.82
N VAL A 17 -5.32 -5.40 7.50
CA VAL A 17 -4.46 -5.14 6.35
C VAL A 17 -4.81 -6.17 5.30
N ARG A 18 -5.22 -5.71 4.13
CA ARG A 18 -5.58 -6.58 3.02
C ARG A 18 -5.16 -5.97 1.69
N ASN A 19 -5.11 -6.79 0.64
CA ASN A 19 -4.90 -6.23 -0.70
C ASN A 19 -6.12 -5.40 -1.11
N ALA A 20 -5.85 -4.33 -1.85
CA ALA A 20 -6.90 -3.50 -2.42
C ALA A 20 -7.62 -4.23 -3.55
N ILE A 21 -8.90 -3.96 -3.71
CA ILE A 21 -9.73 -4.48 -4.80
C ILE A 21 -10.34 -3.32 -5.57
N ALA A 22 -10.95 -3.62 -6.70
CA ALA A 22 -11.47 -2.57 -7.59
C ALA A 22 -12.41 -1.59 -6.90
N SER A 23 -13.25 -2.07 -5.98
CA SER A 23 -14.19 -1.21 -5.24
C SER A 23 -13.53 -0.24 -4.27
N ASP A 24 -12.23 -0.42 -4.00
CA ASP A 24 -11.46 0.47 -3.12
C ASP A 24 -10.91 1.70 -3.85
N ALA A 25 -11.03 1.76 -5.17
CA ALA A 25 -10.33 2.75 -6.00
C ALA A 25 -10.56 4.19 -5.51
N ARG A 26 -11.80 4.57 -5.31
CA ARG A 26 -12.13 5.94 -4.89
C ARG A 26 -11.60 6.26 -3.50
N ALA A 27 -11.86 5.37 -2.54
CA ALA A 27 -11.43 5.57 -1.16
C ALA A 27 -9.89 5.59 -1.06
N LEU A 28 -9.22 4.73 -1.82
CA LEU A 28 -7.76 4.69 -1.85
C LEU A 28 -7.19 5.99 -2.43
N ARG A 29 -7.73 6.48 -3.53
CA ARG A 29 -7.29 7.74 -4.13
C ARG A 29 -7.49 8.92 -3.19
N GLU A 30 -8.64 9.00 -2.52
CA GLU A 30 -8.91 10.05 -1.53
C GLU A 30 -7.92 9.98 -0.37
N THR A 31 -7.63 8.79 0.13
CA THR A 31 -6.65 8.59 1.21
C THR A 31 -5.26 9.00 0.77
N MET A 32 -4.84 8.63 -0.43
CA MET A 32 -3.53 9.00 -0.97
C MET A 32 -3.39 10.50 -1.16
N GLN A 33 -4.43 11.17 -1.64
CA GLN A 33 -4.45 12.62 -1.76
C GLN A 33 -4.28 13.30 -0.40
N ARG A 34 -4.97 12.79 0.63
CA ARG A 34 -4.84 13.32 1.98
C ARG A 34 -3.45 13.12 2.55
N THR A 35 -2.86 11.93 2.38
CA THR A 35 -1.51 11.67 2.89
C THR A 35 -0.46 12.54 2.18
N HIS A 36 -0.60 12.78 0.90
CA HIS A 36 0.31 13.66 0.16
C HIS A 36 0.16 15.11 0.58
N ALA A 37 -1.05 15.55 0.95
CA ALA A 37 -1.28 16.90 1.44
C ALA A 37 -0.75 17.10 2.86
N GLU A 38 -0.69 16.04 3.66
CA GLU A 38 -0.27 16.09 5.06
C GLU A 38 1.24 16.07 5.26
N THR A 39 2.01 15.74 4.22
CA THR A 39 3.46 15.62 4.35
C THR A 39 4.18 16.12 3.11
N ASP A 40 5.27 16.89 3.35
CA ASP A 40 6.15 17.39 2.29
C ASP A 40 7.20 16.35 1.88
N TYR A 41 7.25 15.21 2.55
CA TYR A 41 8.24 14.17 2.27
C TYR A 41 7.87 13.28 1.09
N LEU A 42 6.63 13.32 0.63
CA LEU A 42 6.18 12.54 -0.52
C LEU A 42 6.56 13.27 -1.81
N LEU A 43 7.02 12.50 -2.79
CA LEU A 43 7.59 13.05 -4.02
C LEU A 43 6.56 13.65 -4.97
N SER A 44 5.28 13.33 -4.82
CA SER A 44 4.23 13.86 -5.68
C SER A 44 3.30 14.77 -4.90
N TYR A 45 2.81 15.81 -5.56
CA TYR A 45 1.82 16.71 -5.00
C TYR A 45 0.41 16.14 -5.22
N PRO A 46 -0.59 16.53 -4.41
CA PRO A 46 -1.94 16.01 -4.56
C PRO A 46 -2.51 16.14 -5.97
N ASP A 47 -2.21 17.23 -6.68
CA ASP A 47 -2.67 17.49 -8.04
C ASP A 47 -1.90 16.68 -9.10
N GLU A 48 -0.80 16.05 -8.73
CA GLU A 48 -0.05 15.16 -9.61
C GLU A 48 -0.59 13.74 -9.61
N GLN A 49 -1.55 13.44 -8.74
CA GLN A 49 -2.22 12.15 -8.70
C GLN A 49 -3.15 12.04 -9.91
N SER A 50 -2.59 11.64 -11.03
CA SER A 50 -3.30 11.55 -12.31
C SER A 50 -4.18 10.29 -12.37
N GLY A 51 -5.19 10.35 -13.24
CA GLY A 51 -6.12 9.27 -13.45
C GLY A 51 -7.44 9.49 -12.74
N ASP A 52 -8.39 8.62 -13.00
CA ASP A 52 -9.70 8.64 -12.39
C ASP A 52 -9.98 7.35 -11.63
N ASP A 53 -11.14 7.25 -11.00
CA ASP A 53 -11.52 6.09 -10.20
C ASP A 53 -11.61 4.82 -11.05
N GLU A 54 -12.08 4.93 -12.29
CA GLU A 54 -12.19 3.80 -13.20
C GLU A 54 -10.82 3.26 -13.60
N GLN A 55 -9.88 4.15 -13.88
CA GLN A 55 -8.51 3.78 -14.22
C GLN A 55 -7.81 3.12 -13.03
N GLU A 56 -8.00 3.67 -11.83
CA GLU A 56 -7.48 3.09 -10.60
C GLU A 56 -8.07 1.71 -10.34
N ALA A 57 -9.38 1.54 -10.55
CA ALA A 57 -10.04 0.26 -10.36
C ALA A 57 -9.45 -0.82 -11.29
N ARG A 58 -9.15 -0.47 -12.53
CA ARG A 58 -8.51 -1.40 -13.48
C ARG A 58 -7.10 -1.77 -13.03
N SER A 59 -6.34 -0.79 -12.55
CA SER A 59 -5.00 -1.02 -12.02
C SER A 59 -5.04 -1.97 -10.82
N LEU A 60 -6.01 -1.81 -9.93
CA LEU A 60 -6.16 -2.67 -8.75
C LEU A 60 -6.51 -4.11 -9.13
N VAL A 61 -7.31 -4.30 -10.17
CA VAL A 61 -7.61 -5.66 -10.67
C VAL A 61 -6.34 -6.33 -11.18
N GLU A 62 -5.52 -5.62 -11.93
CA GLU A 62 -4.24 -6.15 -12.44
C GLU A 62 -3.30 -6.49 -11.29
N THR A 63 -3.20 -5.62 -10.30
CA THR A 63 -2.33 -5.83 -9.13
C THR A 63 -2.80 -7.02 -8.30
N GLU A 64 -4.10 -7.18 -8.13
CA GLU A 64 -4.67 -8.33 -7.39
C GLU A 64 -4.30 -9.66 -8.05
N ARG A 65 -4.23 -9.68 -9.38
CA ARG A 65 -3.88 -10.88 -10.16
C ARG A 65 -2.38 -11.12 -10.28
N SER A 66 -1.58 -10.13 -9.91
CA SER A 66 -0.13 -10.21 -10.03
C SER A 66 0.47 -11.21 -9.04
N ASP A 67 1.55 -11.89 -9.46
CA ASP A 67 2.31 -12.79 -8.59
C ASP A 67 3.42 -12.06 -7.82
N ASN A 68 3.73 -10.83 -8.21
CA ASN A 68 4.91 -10.14 -7.69
C ASN A 68 4.65 -8.68 -7.29
N GLU A 69 3.43 -8.19 -7.45
CA GLU A 69 3.07 -6.84 -7.04
C GLU A 69 1.82 -6.87 -6.18
N VAL A 70 1.72 -5.95 -5.23
CA VAL A 70 0.58 -5.85 -4.33
C VAL A 70 0.35 -4.40 -3.93
N GLU A 71 -0.91 -4.04 -3.80
CA GLU A 71 -1.33 -2.79 -3.17
C GLU A 71 -2.11 -3.18 -1.91
N LEU A 72 -1.57 -2.82 -0.75
CA LEU A 72 -2.19 -3.11 0.53
C LEU A 72 -2.91 -1.89 1.06
N VAL A 73 -4.04 -2.10 1.71
CA VAL A 73 -4.76 -1.05 2.42
C VAL A 73 -4.88 -1.42 3.89
N ALA A 74 -4.75 -0.42 4.76
CA ALA A 74 -4.98 -0.55 6.18
C ALA A 74 -6.37 -0.02 6.47
N VAL A 75 -7.21 -0.85 7.07
CA VAL A 75 -8.62 -0.54 7.30
C VAL A 75 -8.91 -0.53 8.79
N VAL A 76 -9.48 0.57 9.28
CA VAL A 76 -9.95 0.72 10.66
C VAL A 76 -11.41 1.15 10.61
N ASP A 77 -12.28 0.41 11.28
CA ASP A 77 -13.72 0.67 11.29
C ASP A 77 -14.31 0.81 9.87
N GLY A 78 -13.87 -0.04 8.95
CA GLY A 78 -14.35 -0.03 7.57
C GLY A 78 -13.80 1.09 6.70
N LYS A 79 -12.86 1.91 7.23
CA LYS A 79 -12.30 3.07 6.53
C LYS A 79 -10.84 2.81 6.21
N ILE A 80 -10.43 3.12 4.98
CA ILE A 80 -9.02 3.06 4.58
C ILE A 80 -8.28 4.24 5.23
N VAL A 81 -7.27 3.93 6.03
CA VAL A 81 -6.49 4.93 6.77
C VAL A 81 -5.01 4.94 6.38
N GLY A 82 -4.59 4.01 5.55
CA GLY A 82 -3.23 3.94 5.08
C GLY A 82 -3.09 2.95 3.94
N SER A 83 -1.94 2.94 3.32
CA SER A 83 -1.65 2.02 2.22
C SER A 83 -0.16 1.70 2.14
N ALA A 84 0.14 0.58 1.50
CA ALA A 84 1.51 0.21 1.18
C ALA A 84 1.49 -0.52 -0.16
N GLY A 85 2.46 -0.23 -1.01
CA GLY A 85 2.53 -0.87 -2.31
C GLY A 85 3.91 -1.47 -2.56
N ILE A 86 3.94 -2.61 -3.23
CA ILE A 86 5.17 -3.24 -3.71
C ILE A 86 5.12 -3.29 -5.22
N THR A 87 6.14 -2.72 -5.87
CA THR A 87 6.28 -2.75 -7.31
C THR A 87 7.66 -3.29 -7.70
N ALA A 88 7.72 -4.04 -8.79
CA ALA A 88 8.98 -4.54 -9.32
C ALA A 88 9.82 -3.38 -9.85
N VAL A 89 11.13 -3.40 -9.57
CA VAL A 89 12.06 -2.38 -10.09
C VAL A 89 12.23 -2.51 -11.61
N GLY A 90 12.09 -3.73 -12.13
CA GLY A 90 12.13 -3.95 -13.57
C GLY A 90 11.89 -5.42 -13.90
N SER A 91 11.70 -5.70 -15.19
CA SER A 91 11.45 -7.06 -15.68
C SER A 91 12.73 -7.78 -16.11
N ARG A 92 13.87 -7.09 -16.16
CA ARG A 92 15.14 -7.69 -16.57
C ARG A 92 15.67 -8.61 -15.47
N ARG A 93 16.31 -9.70 -15.85
CA ARG A 93 16.90 -10.67 -14.90
C ARG A 93 17.78 -10.04 -13.83
N LYS A 94 18.54 -9.01 -14.20
CA LYS A 94 19.46 -8.33 -13.27
C LYS A 94 18.77 -7.65 -12.11
N VAL A 95 17.51 -7.24 -12.27
CA VAL A 95 16.76 -6.51 -11.26
C VAL A 95 15.47 -7.21 -10.86
N ALA A 96 15.23 -8.43 -11.34
CA ALA A 96 14.02 -9.19 -11.02
C ALA A 96 13.87 -9.53 -9.53
N HIS A 97 14.98 -9.55 -8.79
CA HIS A 97 14.99 -9.82 -7.35
C HIS A 97 14.74 -8.57 -6.49
N ARG A 98 14.61 -7.39 -7.12
CA ARG A 98 14.46 -6.12 -6.43
C ARG A 98 13.05 -5.59 -6.56
N ALA A 99 12.53 -5.08 -5.48
CA ALA A 99 11.23 -4.42 -5.45
C ALA A 99 11.33 -3.10 -4.71
N ARG A 100 10.44 -2.18 -5.04
CA ARG A 100 10.26 -0.94 -4.31
C ARG A 100 8.99 -1.02 -3.50
N PHE A 101 9.00 -0.44 -2.32
CA PHE A 101 7.77 -0.30 -1.56
C PHE A 101 7.65 1.11 -0.97
N GLY A 102 6.41 1.55 -0.81
CA GLY A 102 6.11 2.81 -0.16
C GLY A 102 4.99 2.58 0.84
N ILE A 103 5.02 3.33 1.94
CA ILE A 103 4.01 3.26 3.00
C ILE A 103 3.51 4.67 3.28
N SER A 104 2.20 4.82 3.41
CA SER A 104 1.60 6.07 3.86
C SER A 104 0.45 5.80 4.83
N VAL A 105 0.33 6.62 5.86
CA VAL A 105 -0.73 6.53 6.87
C VAL A 105 -1.23 7.94 7.13
N LEU A 106 -2.56 8.10 7.22
CA LEU A 106 -3.16 9.38 7.58
C LEU A 106 -2.61 9.85 8.93
N GLN A 107 -2.27 11.14 9.02
CA GLN A 107 -1.63 11.73 10.17
C GLN A 107 -2.41 11.48 11.47
N GLU A 108 -3.72 11.54 11.42
CA GLU A 108 -4.58 11.33 12.59
C GLU A 108 -4.49 9.90 13.16
N TYR A 109 -3.90 8.97 12.41
CA TYR A 109 -3.70 7.58 12.83
C TYR A 109 -2.25 7.25 13.14
N TRP A 110 -1.37 8.24 13.16
CA TRP A 110 0.03 8.03 13.53
C TRP A 110 0.15 7.63 15.01
N GLY A 111 1.20 6.89 15.34
CA GLY A 111 1.47 6.50 16.72
C GLY A 111 0.71 5.25 17.18
N LEU A 112 -0.08 4.62 16.32
CA LEU A 112 -0.84 3.41 16.64
C LEU A 112 -0.13 2.12 16.21
N GLY A 113 0.95 2.23 15.44
CA GLY A 113 1.66 1.06 14.93
C GLY A 113 1.19 0.57 13.57
N ILE A 114 0.32 1.32 12.88
CA ILE A 114 -0.22 0.94 11.58
C ILE A 114 0.88 0.84 10.52
N GLY A 115 1.79 1.82 10.48
CA GLY A 115 2.92 1.80 9.56
C GLY A 115 3.80 0.58 9.72
N ARG A 116 4.04 0.16 10.97
CA ARG A 116 4.81 -1.04 11.27
C ARG A 116 4.13 -2.30 10.74
N VAL A 117 2.81 -2.41 10.94
CA VAL A 117 2.04 -3.57 10.46
C VAL A 117 2.04 -3.60 8.93
N LEU A 118 1.90 -2.44 8.28
CA LEU A 118 2.00 -2.35 6.82
C LEU A 118 3.38 -2.76 6.31
N MET A 119 4.44 -2.36 7.02
CA MET A 119 5.80 -2.77 6.67
C MET A 119 5.98 -4.28 6.79
N GLU A 120 5.52 -4.87 7.88
CA GLU A 120 5.61 -6.32 8.09
C GLU A 120 4.82 -7.07 7.03
N ALA A 121 3.63 -6.61 6.68
CA ALA A 121 2.82 -7.19 5.62
C ALA A 121 3.52 -7.09 4.26
N SER A 122 4.15 -5.95 3.99
CA SER A 122 4.91 -5.74 2.74
C SER A 122 6.09 -6.72 2.65
N ILE A 123 6.78 -6.94 3.75
CA ILE A 123 7.89 -7.90 3.81
C ILE A 123 7.37 -9.32 3.54
N ASP A 124 6.25 -9.70 4.14
CA ASP A 124 5.64 -11.01 3.92
C ASP A 124 5.29 -11.21 2.44
N CYS A 125 4.69 -10.21 1.81
CA CYS A 125 4.35 -10.26 0.39
C CYS A 125 5.61 -10.34 -0.49
N ALA A 126 6.65 -9.58 -0.16
CA ALA A 126 7.90 -9.59 -0.89
C ALA A 126 8.54 -10.98 -0.85
N ARG A 127 8.53 -11.64 0.31
CA ARG A 127 9.05 -13.00 0.46
C ARG A 127 8.24 -14.00 -0.38
N GLN A 128 6.93 -13.90 -0.37
CA GLN A 128 6.07 -14.77 -1.17
C GLN A 128 6.33 -14.60 -2.66
N ALA A 129 6.64 -13.37 -3.09
CA ALA A 129 6.95 -13.06 -4.47
C ALA A 129 8.35 -13.46 -4.89
N GLY A 130 9.21 -13.84 -3.93
CA GLY A 130 10.58 -14.27 -4.23
C GLY A 130 11.59 -13.14 -4.31
N TYR A 131 11.24 -11.94 -3.86
CA TYR A 131 12.20 -10.83 -3.82
C TYR A 131 13.26 -11.06 -2.74
N THR A 132 14.49 -10.71 -3.05
CA THR A 132 15.61 -10.78 -2.11
C THR A 132 16.03 -9.40 -1.64
N GLN A 133 15.54 -8.35 -2.30
CA GLN A 133 15.87 -6.97 -1.97
C GLN A 133 14.63 -6.10 -2.07
N LEU A 134 14.35 -5.34 -1.02
CA LEU A 134 13.23 -4.44 -0.94
C LEU A 134 13.74 -3.03 -0.69
N GLU A 135 13.43 -2.09 -1.59
CA GLU A 135 13.87 -0.70 -1.51
C GLU A 135 12.72 0.19 -1.06
N LEU A 136 12.95 0.98 0.00
CA LEU A 136 11.99 1.98 0.45
C LEU A 136 12.11 3.22 -0.43
N GLU A 137 11.01 3.65 -1.00
CA GLU A 137 10.93 4.90 -1.76
C GLU A 137 10.42 6.00 -0.85
N VAL A 138 11.23 7.02 -0.69
CA VAL A 138 10.96 8.14 0.22
C VAL A 138 10.69 9.41 -0.55
#